data_bfbbfecde62ec307107518b2eb4f9593
#
_entry.id   bfbbfecde62ec307107518b2eb4f9593
#
_cell.length_a   1.000
_cell.length_b   1.000
_cell.length_c   1.000
_cell.angle_alpha   90.00
_cell.angle_beta   90.00
_cell.angle_gamma   90.00
#
_symmetry.space_group_name_H-M   'P 1'
#
loop_
_entity.id
_entity.type
_entity.pdbx_description
1 polymer ?
#
loop_
_entity_poly.entity_id
_entity_poly.type
_entity_poly.pdbx_seq_one_letter_code
_entity_poly.pdbx_strand_id
1 'polypeptide(L)'
;MLFRSLKRADARDCSTGEQKALLISIVLANAWLQKKRHDGIAPLLLLDEIAAHLDTDRRAALFEEILELRAQAWLTGTDRSLFAPLEDRAEFFAIEAGCFVPTERT
;
A
#
# COMPACT_ATOMS: atom_id res chain seq x y z
N MET A 1 -1.92 -8.31 -10.79
CA MET A 1 -2.61 -8.33 -9.51
C MET A 1 -1.83 -9.12 -8.47
N LEU A 2 -1.85 -8.67 -7.25
CA LEU A 2 -1.12 -9.30 -6.15
C LEU A 2 -1.51 -10.77 -5.92
N PHE A 3 -2.79 -11.09 -6.10
CA PHE A 3 -3.27 -12.46 -5.89
C PHE A 3 -2.68 -13.51 -6.83
N ARG A 4 -2.37 -13.13 -8.07
CA ARG A 4 -1.89 -14.13 -9.06
C ARG A 4 -0.55 -14.72 -8.72
N SER A 5 0.34 -13.95 -8.11
CA SER A 5 1.66 -14.43 -7.77
C SER A 5 1.66 -15.43 -6.61
N LEU A 6 0.56 -15.50 -5.88
CA LEU A 6 0.48 -16.30 -4.65
C LEU A 6 -0.33 -17.58 -4.80
N LYS A 7 -1.06 -17.77 -5.91
CA LYS A 7 -1.93 -18.93 -6.10
C LYS A 7 -1.23 -20.27 -6.15
N ARG A 8 0.06 -20.29 -6.48
CA ARG A 8 0.81 -21.53 -6.68
C ARG A 8 1.67 -21.91 -5.50
N ALA A 9 1.74 -21.08 -4.48
CA ALA A 9 2.61 -21.32 -3.33
C ALA A 9 1.79 -21.52 -2.06
N ASP A 10 2.19 -22.53 -1.28
CA ASP A 10 1.71 -22.64 0.09
C ASP A 10 2.28 -21.46 0.87
N ALA A 11 1.47 -20.84 1.73
CA ALA A 11 1.91 -19.70 2.53
C ALA A 11 3.15 -20.00 3.37
N ARG A 12 3.35 -21.27 3.78
CA ARG A 12 4.52 -21.70 4.55
C ARG A 12 5.81 -21.67 3.73
N ASP A 13 5.71 -21.81 2.41
CA ASP A 13 6.86 -21.85 1.52
C ASP A 13 7.17 -20.52 0.88
N CYS A 14 6.35 -19.48 1.17
CA CYS A 14 6.56 -18.15 0.64
C CYS A 14 7.69 -17.42 1.33
N SER A 15 8.43 -16.59 0.59
CA SER A 15 9.37 -15.65 1.19
C SER A 15 8.65 -14.64 2.07
N THR A 16 9.39 -13.93 2.91
CA THR A 16 8.83 -12.85 3.74
C THR A 16 8.12 -11.80 2.90
N GLY A 17 8.70 -11.42 1.74
CA GLY A 17 8.08 -10.47 0.83
C GLY A 17 6.76 -10.99 0.26
N GLU A 18 6.71 -12.28 -0.08
CA GLU A 18 5.48 -12.90 -0.59
C GLU A 18 4.41 -13.00 0.49
N GLN A 19 4.79 -13.31 1.72
CA GLN A 19 3.85 -13.31 2.85
C GLN A 19 3.26 -11.93 3.09
N LYS A 20 4.08 -10.88 3.01
CA LYS A 20 3.61 -9.50 3.13
C LYS A 20 2.65 -9.14 1.99
N ALA A 21 2.98 -9.55 0.76
CA ALA A 21 2.12 -9.31 -0.39
C ALA A 21 0.77 -10.01 -0.23
N LEU A 22 0.76 -11.23 0.31
CA LEU A 22 -0.49 -11.96 0.59
C LEU A 22 -1.35 -11.21 1.60
N LEU A 23 -0.77 -10.76 2.70
CA LEU A 23 -1.49 -10.01 3.72
C LEU A 23 -2.09 -8.73 3.16
N ILE A 24 -1.32 -8.00 2.36
CA ILE A 24 -1.79 -6.78 1.71
C ILE A 24 -2.95 -7.09 0.76
N SER A 25 -2.85 -8.18 0.00
CA SER A 25 -3.93 -8.58 -0.91
C SER A 25 -5.23 -8.86 -0.16
N ILE A 26 -5.15 -9.48 1.01
CA ILE A 26 -6.32 -9.74 1.86
C ILE A 26 -6.91 -8.42 2.35
N VAL A 27 -6.08 -7.50 2.81
CA VAL A 27 -6.52 -6.19 3.27
C VAL A 27 -7.22 -5.42 2.15
N LEU A 28 -6.65 -5.41 0.95
CA LEU A 28 -7.23 -4.72 -0.20
C LEU A 28 -8.54 -5.36 -0.64
N ALA A 29 -8.61 -6.69 -0.66
CA ALA A 29 -9.84 -7.39 -1.00
C ALA A 29 -10.96 -7.05 -0.01
N ASN A 30 -10.64 -7.00 1.28
CA ASN A 30 -11.58 -6.58 2.30
C ASN A 30 -12.02 -5.13 2.10
N ALA A 31 -11.09 -4.25 1.74
CA ALA A 31 -11.40 -2.84 1.49
C ALA A 31 -12.38 -2.68 0.31
N TRP A 32 -12.19 -3.42 -0.78
CA TRP A 32 -13.12 -3.44 -1.90
C TRP A 32 -14.50 -3.92 -1.48
N LEU A 33 -14.57 -4.98 -0.67
CA LEU A 33 -15.83 -5.51 -0.16
C LEU A 33 -16.54 -4.48 0.73
N GLN A 34 -15.82 -3.82 1.60
CA GLN A 34 -16.37 -2.77 2.47
C GLN A 34 -16.90 -1.59 1.65
N LYS A 35 -16.17 -1.19 0.64
CA LYS A 35 -16.60 -0.14 -0.27
C LYS A 35 -17.94 -0.49 -0.94
N LYS A 36 -18.07 -1.73 -1.40
CA LYS A 36 -19.30 -2.21 -2.02
C LYS A 36 -20.47 -2.21 -1.06
N ARG A 37 -20.22 -2.55 0.20
CA ARG A 37 -21.28 -2.60 1.25
C ARG A 37 -21.68 -1.22 1.75
N HIS A 38 -20.84 -0.22 1.59
CA HIS A 38 -21.05 1.13 2.11
C HIS A 38 -21.22 2.18 1.01
N ASP A 39 -21.98 1.84 -0.02
CA ASP A 39 -22.40 2.75 -1.10
C ASP A 39 -21.22 3.44 -1.79
N GLY A 40 -20.15 2.73 -2.01
CA GLY A 40 -18.98 3.27 -2.70
C GLY A 40 -18.00 4.03 -1.81
N ILE A 41 -18.21 4.02 -0.51
CA ILE A 41 -17.29 4.64 0.44
C ILE A 41 -16.28 3.61 0.90
N ALA A 42 -15.01 3.82 0.54
CA ALA A 42 -13.93 2.94 0.95
C ALA A 42 -13.50 3.22 2.39
N PRO A 43 -13.00 2.20 3.12
CA PRO A 43 -12.47 2.41 4.45
C PRO A 43 -11.14 3.19 4.40
N LEU A 44 -10.77 3.79 5.52
CA LEU A 44 -9.45 4.37 5.70
C LEU A 44 -8.41 3.25 5.76
N LEU A 45 -7.32 3.39 5.02
CA LEU A 45 -6.23 2.43 5.01
C LEU A 45 -5.01 2.98 5.73
N LEU A 46 -4.45 2.18 6.62
CA LEU A 46 -3.20 2.50 7.31
C LEU A 46 -2.19 1.39 6.99
N LEU A 47 -1.15 1.74 6.25
CA LEU A 47 -0.15 0.78 5.78
C LEU A 47 1.23 1.20 6.30
N ASP A 48 1.71 0.50 7.32
CA ASP A 48 2.94 0.83 8.02
C ASP A 48 4.12 0.05 7.46
N GLU A 49 5.11 0.76 6.91
CA GLU A 49 6.37 0.20 6.39
C GLU A 49 6.18 -0.92 5.35
N ILE A 50 5.07 -0.87 4.61
CA ILE A 50 4.72 -1.94 3.68
C ILE A 50 5.58 -1.90 2.41
N ALA A 51 5.86 -0.70 1.88
CA ALA A 51 6.55 -0.55 0.60
C ALA A 51 7.95 -1.16 0.60
N ALA A 52 8.65 -1.11 1.73
CA ALA A 52 10.02 -1.64 1.84
C ALA A 52 10.09 -3.16 1.74
N HIS A 53 8.97 -3.87 1.95
CA HIS A 53 8.91 -5.33 1.92
C HIS A 53 8.44 -5.89 0.58
N LEU A 54 8.17 -5.03 -0.39
CA LEU A 54 7.69 -5.44 -1.71
C LEU A 54 8.74 -5.13 -2.77
N ASP A 55 8.82 -6.00 -3.77
CA ASP A 55 9.61 -5.69 -4.95
C ASP A 55 8.94 -4.56 -5.76
N THR A 56 9.64 -4.06 -6.76
CA THR A 56 9.17 -2.92 -7.56
C THR A 56 7.81 -3.18 -8.21
N ASP A 57 7.61 -4.37 -8.76
CA ASP A 57 6.37 -4.69 -9.48
C ASP A 57 5.18 -4.79 -8.53
N ARG A 58 5.35 -5.47 -7.41
CA ARG A 58 4.30 -5.60 -6.41
C ARG A 58 3.97 -4.26 -5.76
N ARG A 59 4.99 -3.44 -5.53
CA ARG A 59 4.81 -2.11 -4.97
C ARG A 59 4.00 -1.22 -5.91
N ALA A 60 4.34 -1.23 -7.21
CA ALA A 60 3.59 -0.49 -8.20
C ALA A 60 2.14 -0.95 -8.28
N ALA A 61 1.92 -2.27 -8.24
CA ALA A 61 0.57 -2.84 -8.25
C ALA A 61 -0.23 -2.41 -7.01
N LEU A 62 0.39 -2.38 -5.85
CA LEU A 62 -0.24 -1.91 -4.61
C LEU A 62 -0.70 -0.46 -4.75
N PHE A 63 0.16 0.41 -5.24
CA PHE A 63 -0.17 1.82 -5.39
C PHE A 63 -1.33 2.03 -6.37
N GLU A 64 -1.34 1.31 -7.50
CA GLU A 64 -2.44 1.40 -8.45
C GLU A 64 -3.75 0.92 -7.85
N GLU A 65 -3.73 -0.16 -7.08
CA GLU A 65 -4.93 -0.67 -6.40
C GLU A 65 -5.48 0.35 -5.40
N ILE A 66 -4.61 0.99 -4.63
CA ILE A 66 -5.02 2.01 -3.67
C ILE A 66 -5.66 3.19 -4.39
N LEU A 67 -5.09 3.63 -5.51
CA LEU A 67 -5.63 4.73 -6.28
C LEU A 67 -6.97 4.37 -6.92
N GLU A 68 -7.13 3.17 -7.44
CA GLU A 68 -8.40 2.70 -8.02
C GLU A 68 -9.49 2.58 -6.96
N LEU A 69 -9.12 2.16 -5.76
CA LEU A 69 -10.04 2.04 -4.65
C LEU A 69 -10.61 3.39 -4.20
N ARG A 70 -9.86 4.46 -4.45
CA ARG A 70 -10.22 5.83 -4.03
C ARG A 70 -10.44 5.95 -2.53
N ALA A 71 -9.65 5.19 -1.79
CA ALA A 71 -9.64 5.26 -0.33
C ALA A 71 -8.67 6.34 0.14
N GLN A 72 -8.94 6.90 1.30
CA GLN A 72 -7.92 7.66 1.99
C GLN A 72 -6.92 6.67 2.57
N ALA A 73 -5.66 6.78 2.18
CA ALA A 73 -4.62 5.87 2.62
C ALA A 73 -3.46 6.64 3.22
N TRP A 74 -2.98 6.15 4.34
CA TRP A 74 -1.79 6.67 5.01
C TRP A 74 -0.73 5.59 4.94
N LEU A 75 0.38 5.92 4.31
CA LEU A 75 1.50 5.00 4.15
C LEU A 75 2.71 5.59 4.85
N THR A 76 3.43 4.75 5.57
CA THR A 76 4.66 5.15 6.24
C THR A 76 5.86 4.47 5.59
N GLY A 77 7.01 5.10 5.68
CA GLY A 77 8.25 4.55 5.16
C GLY A 77 9.43 5.44 5.52
N THR A 78 10.62 4.87 5.40
CA THR A 78 11.86 5.57 5.69
C THR A 78 12.58 6.05 4.43
N ASP A 79 12.15 5.59 3.25
CA ASP A 79 12.78 5.94 1.98
C ASP A 79 11.73 6.47 1.01
N ARG A 80 11.78 7.79 0.78
CA ARG A 80 10.83 8.46 -0.10
C ARG A 80 10.87 7.93 -1.53
N SER A 81 12.03 7.44 -1.98
CA SER A 81 12.16 6.95 -3.36
C SER A 81 11.24 5.76 -3.64
N LEU A 82 10.85 4.98 -2.63
CA LEU A 82 9.92 3.87 -2.78
C LEU A 82 8.53 4.34 -3.22
N PHE A 83 8.20 5.60 -2.96
CA PHE A 83 6.91 6.18 -3.29
C PHE A 83 6.94 7.04 -4.55
N ALA A 84 7.98 6.90 -5.38
CA ALA A 84 8.12 7.69 -6.60
C ALA A 84 6.89 7.66 -7.51
N PRO A 85 6.19 6.52 -7.69
CA PRO A 85 4.97 6.50 -8.52
C PRO A 85 3.83 7.36 -7.96
N LEU A 86 3.89 7.75 -6.70
CA LEU A 86 2.87 8.57 -6.05
C LEU A 86 3.27 10.04 -5.92
N GLU A 87 4.39 10.46 -6.49
CA GLU A 87 4.96 11.81 -6.29
C GLU A 87 3.95 12.92 -6.61
N ASP A 88 3.16 12.74 -7.67
CA ASP A 88 2.16 13.74 -8.10
C ASP A 88 0.74 13.43 -7.63
N ARG A 89 0.56 12.36 -6.87
CA ARG A 89 -0.76 11.85 -6.48
C ARG A 89 -0.97 11.77 -4.98
N ALA A 90 0.02 12.19 -4.18
CA ALA A 90 -0.04 12.10 -2.73
C ALA A 90 0.65 13.29 -2.09
N GLU A 91 0.26 13.57 -0.86
CA GLU A 91 0.96 14.55 -0.04
C GLU A 91 2.00 13.83 0.79
N PHE A 92 3.15 14.45 0.94
CA PHE A 92 4.28 13.89 1.69
C PHE A 92 4.55 14.73 2.92
N PHE A 93 4.72 14.04 4.05
CA PHE A 93 5.08 14.66 5.31
C PHE A 93 6.29 13.94 5.89
N ALA A 94 7.24 14.70 6.39
CA ALA A 94 8.32 14.13 7.19
C ALA A 94 7.94 14.22 8.67
N ILE A 95 8.41 13.26 9.45
CA ILE A 95 8.25 13.31 10.90
C ILE A 95 9.61 13.64 11.50
N GLU A 96 9.71 14.80 12.12
CA GLU A 96 10.93 15.28 12.77
C GLU A 96 10.60 15.68 14.20
N ALA A 97 11.37 15.16 15.15
CA ALA A 97 11.17 15.43 16.57
C ALA A 97 9.70 15.25 17.03
N GLY A 98 9.02 14.25 16.47
CA GLY A 98 7.63 13.96 16.80
C GLY A 98 6.59 14.84 16.14
N CYS A 99 6.99 15.71 15.22
CA CYS A 99 6.08 16.62 14.52
C CYS A 99 6.03 16.33 13.03
N PHE A 100 4.85 16.50 12.44
CA PHE A 100 4.68 16.43 10.99
C PHE A 100 5.22 17.69 10.34
N VAL A 101 6.05 17.50 9.33
CA VAL A 101 6.62 18.60 8.53
C VAL A 101 6.29 18.33 7.07
N PRO A 102 5.59 19.24 6.37
CA PRO A 102 5.37 19.08 4.94
C PRO A 102 6.69 19.05 4.19
N THR A 103 6.82 18.14 3.22
CA THR A 103 8.02 18.08 2.39
C THR A 103 7.74 18.69 1.03
N GLU A 104 8.76 19.37 0.46
CA GLU A 104 8.64 19.93 -0.86
C GLU A 104 8.64 18.82 -1.92
N ARG A 105 7.86 19.04 -2.96
CA ARG A 105 7.88 18.17 -4.14
C ARG A 105 9.08 18.55 -5.00
N THR A 106 9.84 17.56 -5.38
CA THR A 106 10.98 17.77 -6.25
C THR A 106 10.75 17.20 -7.63
#